data_d14c2efd680a29d6717d03aed5b4654a
#
_entry.id   d14c2efd680a29d6717d03aed5b4654a
#
_cell.length_a   1.000
_cell.length_b   1.000
_cell.length_c   1.000
_cell.angle_alpha   90.00
_cell.angle_beta   90.00
_cell.angle_gamma   90.00
#
_symmetry.space_group_name_H-M   'P 1'
#
loop_
_entity.id
_entity.type
_entity.pdbx_description
1 polymer ?
#
loop_
_entity_poly.entity_id
_entity_poly.type
_entity_poly.pdbx_seq_one_letter_code
_entity_poly.pdbx_strand_id
1 'polypeptide(L)'
;MLNRVIIMGRLTADPELRQTNSGVSTCRFTVAVDRTFVGQNGERQADFITVVAWRQSAEFVSRYFAKGRMICVEGNLRTSSYPDKRYPDVTHYVTEVYADQIHFTGEKAQQQGSGNYAPQQFAQPQYSQPVQNAQPQYAPQQSVPAPAASFGDLGDFEEVIGDGDLPF
;
A
#
# COMPACT_ATOMS: atom_id res chain seq x y z
N MET A 1 15.64 -20.25 15.53
CA MET A 1 14.21 -20.42 15.28
C MET A 1 13.68 -19.15 14.65
N LEU A 2 12.82 -19.23 13.64
CA LEU A 2 12.25 -18.08 12.93
C LEU A 2 10.75 -17.98 13.24
N ASN A 3 10.29 -16.78 13.64
CA ASN A 3 8.88 -16.45 13.80
C ASN A 3 8.68 -15.01 13.31
N ARG A 4 8.35 -14.88 12.04
CA ARG A 4 8.15 -13.59 11.36
C ARG A 4 6.86 -13.64 10.56
N VAL A 5 6.08 -12.59 10.70
CA VAL A 5 4.82 -12.38 9.96
C VAL A 5 4.86 -10.99 9.36
N ILE A 6 4.53 -10.89 8.08
CA ILE A 6 4.34 -9.63 7.37
C ILE A 6 2.95 -9.66 6.79
N ILE A 7 2.11 -8.69 7.18
CA ILE A 7 0.75 -8.55 6.67
C ILE A 7 0.52 -7.13 6.14
N MET A 8 -0.22 -7.04 5.06
CA MET A 8 -0.68 -5.77 4.51
C MET A 8 -2.17 -5.85 4.26
N GLY A 9 -2.93 -4.89 4.77
CA GLY A 9 -4.38 -4.87 4.68
C GLY A 9 -4.96 -3.58 5.21
N ARG A 10 -6.29 -3.53 5.38
CA ARG A 10 -7.01 -2.34 5.83
C ARG A 10 -7.45 -2.47 7.29
N LEU A 11 -7.34 -1.37 8.05
CA LEU A 11 -7.91 -1.32 9.39
C LEU A 11 -9.44 -1.42 9.35
N THR A 12 -9.99 -2.26 10.21
CA THR A 12 -11.45 -2.47 10.33
C THR A 12 -12.14 -1.43 11.20
N ALA A 13 -11.39 -0.81 12.10
CA ALA A 13 -11.85 0.23 13.03
C ALA A 13 -10.71 1.22 13.32
N ASP A 14 -11.03 2.35 13.92
CA ASP A 14 -10.04 3.30 14.40
C ASP A 14 -9.21 2.67 15.52
N PRO A 15 -7.86 2.77 15.47
CA PRO A 15 -7.00 2.19 16.51
C PRO A 15 -7.05 3.01 17.80
N GLU A 16 -7.44 2.36 18.88
CA GLU A 16 -7.53 2.98 20.21
C GLU A 16 -6.23 2.78 20.99
N LEU A 17 -5.61 3.90 21.38
CA LEU A 17 -4.49 3.88 22.31
C LEU A 17 -4.99 3.62 23.74
N ARG A 18 -4.43 2.63 24.39
CA ARG A 18 -4.69 2.31 25.80
C ARG A 18 -3.38 2.27 26.58
N GLN A 19 -3.47 2.46 27.86
CA GLN A 19 -2.34 2.26 28.78
C GLN A 19 -2.60 1.06 29.67
N THR A 20 -1.56 0.28 29.90
CA THR A 20 -1.56 -0.77 30.91
C THR A 20 -1.48 -0.16 32.32
N ASN A 21 -1.75 -0.96 33.36
CA ASN A 21 -1.60 -0.53 34.75
C ASN A 21 -0.16 -0.05 35.08
N SER A 22 0.82 -0.49 34.31
CA SER A 22 2.22 -0.06 34.43
C SER A 22 2.56 1.17 33.59
N GLY A 23 1.55 1.84 32.99
CA GLY A 23 1.74 3.05 32.18
C GLY A 23 2.30 2.82 30.77
N VAL A 24 2.38 1.56 30.30
CA VAL A 24 2.89 1.26 28.97
C VAL A 24 1.78 1.42 27.93
N SER A 25 2.03 2.22 26.89
CA SER A 25 1.13 2.40 25.76
C SER A 25 0.95 1.09 25.00
N THR A 26 -0.30 0.74 24.70
CA THR A 26 -0.66 -0.42 23.87
C THR A 26 -1.83 -0.05 22.96
N CYS A 27 -1.86 -0.64 21.77
CA CYS A 27 -2.94 -0.48 20.80
C CYS A 27 -3.26 -1.84 20.19
N ARG A 28 -4.52 -2.25 20.28
CA ARG A 28 -5.01 -3.50 19.67
C ARG A 28 -5.96 -3.14 18.54
N PHE A 29 -5.69 -3.63 17.35
CA PHE A 29 -6.48 -3.36 16.15
C PHE A 29 -6.57 -4.59 15.26
N THR A 30 -7.54 -4.59 14.35
CA THR A 30 -7.75 -5.69 13.40
C THR A 30 -7.48 -5.21 11.99
N VAL A 31 -6.70 -6.00 11.25
CA VAL A 31 -6.38 -5.78 9.84
C VAL A 31 -7.14 -6.77 9.00
N ALA A 32 -7.94 -6.28 8.05
CA ALA A 32 -8.58 -7.08 7.01
C ALA A 32 -7.61 -7.27 5.84
N VAL A 33 -7.27 -8.52 5.57
CA VAL A 33 -6.39 -8.93 4.47
C VAL A 33 -7.22 -9.70 3.46
N ASP A 34 -7.35 -9.17 2.26
CA ASP A 34 -8.11 -9.80 1.19
C ASP A 34 -7.41 -11.10 0.74
N ARG A 35 -8.19 -12.17 0.60
CA ARG A 35 -7.69 -13.41 0.02
C ARG A 35 -7.52 -13.26 -1.49
N THR A 36 -6.45 -13.82 -2.02
CA THR A 36 -6.18 -13.83 -3.47
C THR A 36 -7.18 -14.67 -4.25
N PHE A 37 -7.81 -15.65 -3.59
CA PHE A 37 -8.78 -16.52 -4.22
C PHE A 37 -10.20 -15.95 -4.10
N VAL A 38 -10.91 -15.88 -5.22
CA VAL A 38 -12.34 -15.51 -5.27
C VAL A 38 -13.17 -16.77 -5.15
N GLY A 39 -14.10 -16.83 -4.20
CA GLY A 39 -15.00 -17.96 -4.01
C GLY A 39 -15.88 -18.24 -5.25
N GLN A 40 -16.48 -19.43 -5.32
CA GLN A 40 -17.32 -19.84 -6.46
C GLN A 40 -18.47 -18.89 -6.77
N ASN A 41 -18.91 -18.08 -5.81
CA ASN A 41 -19.98 -17.10 -5.97
C ASN A 41 -19.49 -15.71 -6.39
N GLY A 42 -18.21 -15.52 -6.72
CA GLY A 42 -17.63 -14.22 -7.06
C GLY A 42 -17.38 -13.32 -5.84
N GLU A 43 -17.63 -13.79 -4.62
CA GLU A 43 -17.40 -13.03 -3.40
C GLU A 43 -15.93 -13.07 -2.98
N ARG A 44 -15.38 -11.88 -2.69
CA ARG A 44 -14.04 -11.76 -2.09
C ARG A 44 -14.14 -12.00 -0.59
N GLN A 45 -13.33 -12.91 -0.09
CA GLN A 45 -13.19 -13.16 1.33
C GLN A 45 -11.97 -12.44 1.87
N ALA A 46 -12.06 -11.99 3.13
CA ALA A 46 -10.96 -11.37 3.84
C ALA A 46 -10.69 -12.13 5.15
N ASP A 47 -9.42 -12.20 5.51
CA ASP A 47 -9.00 -12.68 6.83
C ASP A 47 -8.86 -11.48 7.78
N PHE A 48 -9.43 -11.62 8.97
CA PHE A 48 -9.40 -10.59 10.01
C PHE A 48 -8.34 -10.96 11.05
N ILE A 49 -7.19 -10.29 10.96
CA ILE A 49 -6.01 -10.60 11.77
C ILE A 49 -5.87 -9.57 12.88
N THR A 50 -5.87 -10.03 14.14
CA THR A 50 -5.66 -9.16 15.30
C THR A 50 -4.17 -8.86 15.46
N VAL A 51 -3.86 -7.58 15.60
CA VAL A 51 -2.51 -7.05 15.81
C VAL A 51 -2.44 -6.30 17.13
N VAL A 52 -1.36 -6.50 17.86
CA VAL A 52 -1.05 -5.79 19.11
C VAL A 52 0.25 -5.00 18.92
N ALA A 53 0.16 -3.69 19.04
CA ALA A 53 1.30 -2.78 19.04
C ALA A 53 1.59 -2.25 20.46
N TRP A 54 2.86 -2.01 20.77
CA TRP A 54 3.32 -1.56 22.07
C TRP A 54 4.15 -0.29 21.96
N ARG A 55 4.15 0.51 23.03
CA ARG A 55 5.02 1.70 23.18
C ARG A 55 4.89 2.64 21.97
N GLN A 56 6.01 2.96 21.35
CA GLN A 56 6.05 3.87 20.19
C GLN A 56 5.21 3.40 18.99
N SER A 57 5.19 2.09 18.71
CA SER A 57 4.37 1.54 17.65
C SER A 57 2.87 1.72 17.90
N ALA A 58 2.42 1.62 19.17
CA ALA A 58 1.05 1.87 19.55
C ALA A 58 0.66 3.35 19.36
N GLU A 59 1.50 4.27 19.79
CA GLU A 59 1.32 5.71 19.60
C GLU A 59 1.34 6.11 18.12
N PHE A 60 2.24 5.49 17.34
CA PHE A 60 2.34 5.72 15.91
C PHE A 60 1.06 5.32 15.19
N VAL A 61 0.53 4.12 15.46
CA VAL A 61 -0.71 3.65 14.82
C VAL A 61 -1.89 4.53 15.19
N SER A 62 -2.09 4.84 16.48
CA SER A 62 -3.22 5.64 16.94
C SER A 62 -3.21 7.07 16.39
N ARG A 63 -2.01 7.62 16.10
CA ARG A 63 -1.86 8.99 15.59
C ARG A 63 -2.02 9.10 14.08
N TYR A 64 -1.55 8.12 13.34
CA TYR A 64 -1.42 8.24 11.88
C TYR A 64 -2.35 7.33 11.08
N PHE A 65 -3.03 6.40 11.71
CA PHE A 65 -3.92 5.48 11.03
C PHE A 65 -5.36 5.62 11.52
N ALA A 66 -6.30 5.37 10.61
CA ALA A 66 -7.74 5.40 10.88
C ALA A 66 -8.41 4.21 10.18
N LYS A 67 -9.67 3.94 10.52
CA LYS A 67 -10.50 2.93 9.87
C LYS A 67 -10.42 3.02 8.34
N GLY A 68 -10.25 1.88 7.68
CA GLY A 68 -10.20 1.75 6.22
C GLY A 68 -8.83 2.06 5.60
N ARG A 69 -7.90 2.66 6.36
CA ARG A 69 -6.56 2.96 5.85
C ARG A 69 -5.73 1.69 5.69
N MET A 70 -4.97 1.62 4.61
CA MET A 70 -4.02 0.53 4.36
C MET A 70 -2.83 0.64 5.30
N ILE A 71 -2.43 -0.48 5.89
CA ILE A 71 -1.31 -0.59 6.82
C ILE A 71 -0.46 -1.82 6.44
N CYS A 72 0.86 -1.70 6.59
CA CYS A 72 1.77 -2.84 6.51
C CYS A 72 2.40 -3.05 7.90
N VAL A 73 2.26 -4.25 8.42
CA VAL A 73 2.73 -4.66 9.75
C VAL A 73 3.73 -5.79 9.60
N GLU A 74 4.88 -5.63 10.20
CA GLU A 74 5.88 -6.67 10.40
C GLU A 74 5.97 -7.02 11.88
N GLY A 75 5.96 -8.31 12.24
CA GLY A 75 5.98 -8.73 13.62
C GLY A 75 6.12 -10.22 13.83
N ASN A 76 5.70 -10.68 14.99
CA ASN A 76 5.77 -12.06 15.43
C ASN A 76 4.38 -12.60 15.74
N LEU A 77 4.11 -13.85 15.37
CA LEU A 77 2.88 -14.53 15.76
C LEU A 77 3.01 -15.03 17.21
N ARG A 78 2.02 -14.72 18.04
CA ARG A 78 1.97 -15.20 19.42
C ARG A 78 0.62 -15.82 19.74
N THR A 79 0.64 -16.89 20.48
CA THR A 79 -0.55 -17.53 21.01
C THR A 79 -0.60 -17.29 22.52
N SER A 80 -1.75 -16.89 23.02
CA SER A 80 -2.05 -16.76 24.45
C SER A 80 -3.34 -17.49 24.79
N SER A 81 -3.52 -17.83 26.06
CA SER A 81 -4.74 -18.44 26.54
C SER A 81 -5.24 -17.73 27.80
N TYR A 82 -6.54 -17.69 27.95
CA TYR A 82 -7.18 -17.14 29.14
C TYR A 82 -8.45 -17.96 29.48
N PRO A 83 -8.76 -18.12 30.78
CA PRO A 83 -10.00 -18.79 31.20
C PRO A 83 -11.21 -17.90 30.89
N ASP A 84 -12.32 -18.54 30.56
CA ASP A 84 -13.60 -17.84 30.41
C ASP A 84 -14.06 -17.27 31.75
N LYS A 85 -14.61 -16.04 31.73
CA LYS A 85 -15.06 -15.38 32.94
C LYS A 85 -16.32 -16.01 33.56
N ARG A 86 -17.17 -16.67 32.76
CA ARG A 86 -18.42 -17.31 33.21
C ARG A 86 -18.22 -18.80 33.43
N TYR A 87 -17.34 -19.43 32.71
CA TYR A 87 -17.08 -20.87 32.73
C TYR A 87 -15.57 -21.10 32.90
N PRO A 88 -15.07 -21.14 34.16
CA PRO A 88 -13.63 -21.26 34.45
C PRO A 88 -12.97 -22.52 33.86
N ASP A 89 -13.75 -23.54 33.56
CA ASP A 89 -13.29 -24.80 32.95
C ASP A 89 -13.05 -24.65 31.44
N VAL A 90 -13.50 -23.53 30.82
CA VAL A 90 -13.31 -23.25 29.39
C VAL A 90 -12.11 -22.33 29.21
N THR A 91 -11.11 -22.80 28.47
CA THR A 91 -9.93 -21.99 28.12
C THR A 91 -10.06 -21.50 26.68
N HIS A 92 -9.97 -20.20 26.47
CA HIS A 92 -9.90 -19.58 25.16
C HIS A 92 -8.45 -19.43 24.71
N TYR A 93 -8.18 -19.80 23.45
CA TYR A 93 -6.89 -19.61 22.81
C TYR A 93 -7.01 -18.47 21.79
N VAL A 94 -6.08 -17.53 21.84
CA VAL A 94 -6.04 -16.39 20.92
C VAL A 94 -4.67 -16.35 20.24
N THR A 95 -4.68 -16.21 18.94
CA THR A 95 -3.48 -16.02 18.15
C THR A 95 -3.46 -14.59 17.61
N GLU A 96 -2.40 -13.84 17.90
CA GLU A 96 -2.25 -12.43 17.56
C GLU A 96 -0.87 -12.16 16.97
N VAL A 97 -0.78 -11.16 16.12
CA VAL A 97 0.49 -10.63 15.61
C VAL A 97 0.96 -9.50 16.52
N TYR A 98 2.13 -9.67 17.12
CA TYR A 98 2.78 -8.61 17.87
C TYR A 98 3.64 -7.80 16.92
N ALA A 99 3.27 -6.53 16.70
CA ALA A 99 3.92 -5.65 15.76
C ALA A 99 5.29 -5.19 16.29
N ASP A 100 6.33 -5.45 15.51
CA ASP A 100 7.68 -4.89 15.70
C ASP A 100 7.83 -3.59 14.93
N GLN A 101 7.40 -3.58 13.65
CA GLN A 101 7.47 -2.41 12.77
C GLN A 101 6.16 -2.22 12.02
N ILE A 102 5.83 -0.96 11.75
CA ILE A 102 4.61 -0.55 11.07
C ILE A 102 4.97 0.49 10.02
N HIS A 103 4.50 0.27 8.79
CA HIS A 103 4.85 1.08 7.65
C HIS A 103 3.63 1.65 6.95
N PHE A 104 3.80 2.85 6.38
CA PHE A 104 2.84 3.41 5.43
C PHE A 104 2.95 2.68 4.10
N THR A 105 1.82 2.48 3.43
CA THR A 105 1.73 1.79 2.13
C THR A 105 1.66 2.73 0.94
N GLY A 106 1.89 4.03 1.16
CA GLY A 106 1.84 5.05 0.12
C GLY A 106 0.44 5.55 -0.23
N GLU A 107 -0.63 4.97 0.30
CA GLU A 107 -1.97 5.54 0.15
C GLU A 107 -2.06 6.88 0.90
N LYS A 108 -2.42 7.95 0.19
CA LYS A 108 -2.78 9.23 0.82
C LYS A 108 -4.02 9.01 1.69
N ALA A 109 -4.04 9.60 2.88
CA ALA A 109 -5.25 9.62 3.70
C ALA A 109 -6.38 10.19 2.84
N GLN A 110 -7.45 9.41 2.62
CA GLN A 110 -8.70 9.97 2.11
C GLN A 110 -9.18 10.92 3.21
N GLN A 111 -9.01 12.21 3.00
CA GLN A 111 -9.72 13.22 3.78
C GLN A 111 -11.20 12.94 3.57
N GLN A 112 -11.88 12.42 4.58
CA GLN A 112 -13.32 12.56 4.71
C GLN A 112 -13.62 14.04 4.92
N GLY A 113 -13.47 14.82 3.85
CA GLY A 113 -13.85 16.20 3.76
C GLY A 113 -15.18 16.21 3.02
N SER A 114 -16.27 16.30 3.74
CA SER A 114 -17.48 16.97 3.27
C SER A 114 -17.07 18.41 2.91
N GLY A 115 -16.58 18.59 1.72
CA GLY A 115 -16.18 19.85 1.14
C GLY A 115 -16.67 19.86 -0.28
N ASN A 116 -17.74 20.60 -0.50
CA ASN A 116 -18.29 21.01 -1.79
C ASN A 116 -17.20 21.74 -2.57
N TYR A 117 -16.30 21.00 -3.25
CA TYR A 117 -15.39 21.58 -4.23
C TYR A 117 -16.19 21.85 -5.49
N ALA A 118 -16.70 23.06 -5.62
CA ALA A 118 -17.01 23.61 -6.92
C ALA A 118 -15.72 23.57 -7.76
N PRO A 119 -15.75 23.02 -8.98
CA PRO A 119 -14.58 23.05 -9.84
C PRO A 119 -14.27 24.53 -10.15
N GLN A 120 -13.15 25.04 -9.61
CA GLN A 120 -12.60 26.29 -10.08
C GLN A 120 -12.21 26.07 -11.54
N GLN A 121 -12.99 26.69 -12.42
CA GLN A 121 -12.62 26.88 -13.81
C GLN A 121 -11.28 27.62 -13.81
N PHE A 122 -10.20 26.91 -14.10
CA PHE A 122 -8.95 27.54 -14.47
C PHE A 122 -9.24 28.36 -15.73
N ALA A 123 -9.25 29.69 -15.57
CA ALA A 123 -9.27 30.60 -16.68
C ALA A 123 -8.06 30.25 -17.58
N GLN A 124 -8.37 29.81 -18.79
CA GLN A 124 -7.36 29.64 -19.84
C GLN A 124 -6.69 31.00 -20.05
N PRO A 125 -5.37 31.08 -20.08
CA PRO A 125 -4.70 32.30 -20.53
C PRO A 125 -5.10 32.57 -21.97
N GLN A 126 -5.83 33.66 -22.20
CA GLN A 126 -6.13 34.18 -23.53
C GLN A 126 -4.80 34.57 -24.18
N TYR A 127 -4.32 33.72 -25.09
CA TYR A 127 -3.25 34.09 -26.00
C TYR A 127 -3.85 35.13 -26.96
N SER A 128 -3.45 36.38 -26.77
CA SER A 128 -3.69 37.47 -27.73
C SER A 128 -3.06 37.09 -29.06
N GLN A 129 -3.86 37.09 -30.11
CA GLN A 129 -3.39 36.86 -31.48
C GLN A 129 -2.42 38.01 -31.86
N PRO A 130 -1.23 37.72 -32.41
CA PRO A 130 -0.40 38.75 -32.97
C PRO A 130 -0.99 39.24 -34.29
N VAL A 131 -1.04 40.55 -34.40
CA VAL A 131 -1.44 41.36 -35.56
C VAL A 131 -0.58 40.93 -36.75
N GLN A 132 -1.23 40.57 -37.88
CA GLN A 132 -0.62 40.45 -39.18
C GLN A 132 -0.05 41.81 -39.63
N ASN A 133 1.24 41.95 -39.76
CA ASN A 133 1.78 42.80 -40.79
C ASN A 133 3.27 42.51 -41.06
N ALA A 134 3.60 42.51 -42.35
CA ALA A 134 4.92 42.56 -42.99
C ALA A 134 5.62 41.20 -43.18
N GLN A 135 5.53 40.67 -44.43
CA GLN A 135 6.49 39.79 -45.05
C GLN A 135 7.86 40.48 -45.21
N PRO A 136 8.93 39.74 -45.03
CA PRO A 136 10.07 39.76 -45.94
C PRO A 136 10.28 38.36 -46.55
N GLN A 137 10.37 38.37 -47.88
CA GLN A 137 10.83 37.25 -48.69
C GLN A 137 12.26 36.88 -48.31
N TYR A 138 12.49 35.63 -47.97
CA TYR A 138 13.81 35.03 -47.98
C TYR A 138 13.78 33.73 -48.82
N ALA A 139 14.79 33.64 -49.67
CA ALA A 139 15.06 32.59 -50.65
C ALA A 139 15.26 31.19 -50.01
N PRO A 140 15.07 30.10 -50.75
CA PRO A 140 15.16 28.73 -50.22
C PRO A 140 16.62 28.34 -49.97
N GLN A 141 16.94 28.03 -48.69
CA GLN A 141 18.18 27.33 -48.35
C GLN A 141 17.95 25.81 -48.42
N GLN A 142 18.88 25.19 -49.10
CA GLN A 142 18.98 23.75 -49.36
C GLN A 142 19.00 22.94 -48.05
N SER A 143 18.16 21.93 -47.99
CA SER A 143 18.12 20.90 -46.98
C SER A 143 19.37 20.00 -47.03
N VAL A 144 20.14 19.99 -45.95
CA VAL A 144 21.19 19.02 -45.71
C VAL A 144 20.54 17.78 -45.04
N PRO A 145 20.75 16.57 -45.53
CA PRO A 145 20.16 15.38 -44.91
C PRO A 145 20.87 15.06 -43.59
N ALA A 146 20.08 14.85 -42.50
CA ALA A 146 20.56 14.34 -41.25
C ALA A 146 21.04 12.89 -41.38
N PRO A 147 22.10 12.47 -40.68
CA PRO A 147 22.56 11.10 -40.72
C PRO A 147 21.55 10.17 -40.02
N ALA A 148 21.15 9.11 -40.72
CA ALA A 148 20.36 8.02 -40.19
C ALA A 148 21.13 7.32 -39.08
N ALA A 149 20.53 7.29 -37.87
CA ALA A 149 21.00 6.41 -36.80
C ALA A 149 20.68 4.96 -37.19
N SER A 150 21.69 4.20 -37.49
CA SER A 150 21.64 2.76 -37.68
C SER A 150 21.38 2.10 -36.32
N PHE A 151 20.19 1.56 -36.11
CA PHE A 151 19.94 0.61 -35.03
C PHE A 151 20.63 -0.70 -35.40
N GLY A 152 21.61 -1.09 -34.57
CA GLY A 152 22.31 -2.34 -34.70
C GLY A 152 21.37 -3.54 -34.69
N ASP A 153 21.72 -4.45 -35.53
CA ASP A 153 21.14 -5.77 -35.75
C ASP A 153 21.02 -6.53 -34.40
N LEU A 154 19.78 -6.84 -33.98
CA LEU A 154 19.44 -7.65 -32.80
C LEU A 154 19.31 -9.13 -33.21
N GLY A 155 20.21 -9.63 -33.99
CA GLY A 155 20.20 -10.97 -34.55
C GLY A 155 21.17 -11.97 -33.90
N ASP A 156 21.30 -11.97 -32.53
CA ASP A 156 22.03 -13.05 -31.86
C ASP A 156 21.49 -13.26 -30.41
N PHE A 157 20.24 -13.64 -30.31
CA PHE A 157 19.76 -14.34 -29.12
C PHE A 157 19.67 -15.83 -29.44
N GLU A 158 20.75 -16.54 -29.18
CA GLU A 158 20.79 -17.99 -29.20
C GLU A 158 20.02 -18.50 -27.97
N GLU A 159 18.86 -19.13 -28.23
CA GLU A 159 18.00 -19.77 -27.22
C GLU A 159 18.71 -21.03 -26.72
N VAL A 160 19.39 -20.94 -25.57
CA VAL A 160 19.98 -22.08 -24.90
C VAL A 160 18.86 -22.87 -24.20
N ILE A 161 18.24 -23.77 -24.94
CA ILE A 161 17.41 -24.83 -24.35
C ILE A 161 18.38 -25.87 -23.75
N GLY A 162 18.72 -25.69 -22.49
CA GLY A 162 19.42 -26.67 -21.68
C GLY A 162 18.39 -27.62 -21.06
N ASP A 163 18.17 -28.75 -21.74
CA ASP A 163 17.48 -29.90 -21.18
C ASP A 163 18.48 -30.59 -20.22
N GLY A 164 18.12 -30.74 -18.95
CA GLY A 164 18.93 -31.55 -18.04
C GLY A 164 18.90 -31.11 -16.57
N ASP A 165 18.20 -31.91 -15.80
CA ASP A 165 18.39 -32.19 -14.36
C ASP A 165 18.23 -31.03 -13.37
N LEU A 166 17.00 -30.88 -12.90
CA LEU A 166 16.72 -30.33 -11.56
C LEU A 166 16.79 -31.45 -10.54
N PRO A 167 17.73 -31.47 -9.60
CA PRO A 167 17.73 -32.40 -8.48
C PRO A 167 16.74 -31.92 -7.43
N PHE A 168 15.69 -32.69 -7.21
CA PHE A 168 14.86 -32.65 -6.01
C PHE A 168 15.21 -33.81 -5.12
#